data_a3735aef223312274f6d4e8e290bade6
#
_entry.id   a3735aef223312274f6d4e8e290bade6
#
_cell.length_a   1.000
_cell.length_b   1.000
_cell.length_c   1.000
_cell.angle_alpha   90.00
_cell.angle_beta   90.00
_cell.angle_gamma   90.00
#
_symmetry.space_group_name_H-M   'P 1'
#
loop_
_entity.id
_entity.type
_entity.pdbx_description
1 polymer ?
#
loop_
_entity_poly.entity_id
_entity_poly.type
_entity_poly.pdbx_seq_one_letter_code
_entity_poly.pdbx_strand_id
1 'polypeptide(L)'
;MRVLVAADLHLGIEGELAEQGVSLPSQIPSARRKLEELIRRKKPDKLIFLGDVKHNVPTSTWREWAELPSFFEALSELVEVEVVKGNHDGDIEGMVPQGVRVHDPEGIRMGKVGLLHGHTWPSPEL
;
A
#
# COMPACT_ATOMS: atom_id res chain seq x y z
N MET A 1 -16.94 -3.78 13.02
CA MET A 1 -16.18 -3.10 11.94
C MET A 1 -15.63 -4.13 10.96
N ARG A 2 -15.78 -3.86 9.68
CA ARG A 2 -15.26 -4.74 8.63
C ARG A 2 -14.02 -4.11 8.01
N VAL A 3 -12.89 -4.78 8.08
CA VAL A 3 -11.60 -4.27 7.58
C VAL A 3 -11.07 -5.19 6.49
N LEU A 4 -10.71 -4.59 5.35
CA LEU A 4 -10.03 -5.29 4.27
C LEU A 4 -8.54 -5.03 4.41
N VAL A 5 -7.73 -6.10 4.43
CA VAL A 5 -6.28 -5.99 4.57
C VAL A 5 -5.61 -6.51 3.31
N ALA A 6 -4.68 -5.75 2.77
CA ALA A 6 -3.85 -6.14 1.64
C ALA A 6 -2.38 -5.96 2.02
N ALA A 7 -1.53 -6.86 1.55
CA ALA A 7 -0.11 -6.83 1.89
C ALA A 7 0.74 -7.28 0.71
N ASP A 8 2.01 -6.85 0.71
CA ASP A 8 3.03 -7.31 -0.24
C ASP A 8 2.65 -7.15 -1.72
N LEU A 9 2.01 -6.04 -2.06
CA LEU A 9 1.60 -5.78 -3.45
C LEU A 9 2.80 -5.52 -4.37
N HIS A 10 3.88 -4.97 -3.84
CA HIS A 10 5.10 -4.65 -4.60
C HIS A 10 4.81 -3.92 -5.92
N LEU A 11 3.96 -2.89 -5.84
CA LEU A 11 3.59 -2.08 -7.01
C LEU A 11 4.82 -1.36 -7.55
N GLY A 12 4.99 -1.39 -8.87
CA GLY A 12 6.14 -0.78 -9.52
C GLY A 12 7.27 -1.75 -9.86
N ILE A 13 7.10 -3.07 -9.58
CA ILE A 13 8.11 -4.08 -9.91
C ILE A 13 8.46 -4.10 -11.41
N GLU A 14 7.51 -3.69 -12.27
CA GLU A 14 7.72 -3.61 -13.71
C GLU A 14 8.83 -2.61 -14.07
N GLY A 15 8.98 -1.55 -13.27
CA GLY A 15 10.03 -0.56 -13.47
C GLY A 15 11.43 -1.16 -13.27
N GLU A 16 11.58 -2.02 -12.26
CA GLU A 16 12.83 -2.73 -12.02
C GLU A 16 13.12 -3.70 -13.17
N LEU A 17 12.12 -4.43 -13.62
CA LEU A 17 12.27 -5.36 -14.74
C LEU A 17 12.63 -4.62 -16.03
N ALA A 18 12.08 -3.43 -16.25
CA ALA A 18 12.41 -2.61 -17.42
C ALA A 18 13.88 -2.19 -17.41
N GLU A 19 14.44 -1.89 -16.25
CA GLU A 19 15.87 -1.58 -16.12
C GLU A 19 16.75 -2.78 -16.46
N GLN A 20 16.21 -3.98 -16.30
CA GLN A 20 16.90 -5.23 -16.65
C GLN A 20 16.62 -5.67 -18.09
N GLY A 21 15.96 -4.84 -18.90
CA GLY A 21 15.66 -5.13 -20.28
C GLY A 21 14.34 -5.86 -20.53
N VAL A 22 13.53 -6.06 -19.49
CA VAL A 22 12.21 -6.70 -19.61
C VAL A 22 11.13 -5.63 -19.57
N SER A 23 10.43 -5.44 -20.69
CA SER A 23 9.37 -4.43 -20.80
C SER A 23 8.00 -5.06 -20.54
N LEU A 24 7.34 -4.62 -19.46
CA LEU A 24 5.99 -5.05 -19.10
C LEU A 24 5.11 -3.84 -18.85
N PRO A 25 3.80 -3.94 -19.12
CA PRO A 25 2.87 -2.85 -18.76
C PRO A 25 2.75 -2.74 -17.25
N SER A 26 2.44 -1.54 -16.77
CA SER A 26 2.23 -1.31 -15.35
C SER A 26 1.06 -2.14 -14.82
N GLN A 27 1.23 -2.76 -13.65
CA GLN A 27 0.19 -3.51 -12.96
C GLN A 27 -0.57 -2.67 -11.94
N ILE A 28 -0.19 -1.41 -11.75
CA ILE A 28 -0.85 -0.52 -10.78
C ILE A 28 -2.32 -0.30 -11.11
N PRO A 29 -2.71 0.01 -12.36
CA PRO A 29 -4.14 0.13 -12.69
C PRO A 29 -4.92 -1.16 -12.51
N SER A 30 -4.32 -2.31 -12.79
CA SER A 30 -4.96 -3.61 -12.59
C SER A 30 -5.19 -3.90 -11.09
N ALA A 31 -4.19 -3.62 -10.26
CA ALA A 31 -4.32 -3.77 -8.81
C ALA A 31 -5.41 -2.85 -8.26
N ARG A 32 -5.48 -1.61 -8.74
CA ARG A 32 -6.52 -0.66 -8.35
C ARG A 32 -7.91 -1.21 -8.65
N ARG A 33 -8.12 -1.71 -9.87
CA ARG A 33 -9.42 -2.25 -10.28
C ARG A 33 -9.85 -3.44 -9.43
N LYS A 34 -8.93 -4.33 -9.10
CA LYS A 34 -9.21 -5.49 -8.24
C LYS A 34 -9.62 -5.05 -6.84
N LEU A 35 -8.92 -4.08 -6.28
CA LEU A 35 -9.25 -3.56 -4.95
C LEU A 35 -10.58 -2.81 -4.95
N GLU A 36 -10.85 -2.01 -5.99
CA GLU A 36 -12.14 -1.34 -6.14
C GLU A 36 -13.30 -2.33 -6.18
N GLU A 37 -13.13 -3.43 -6.93
CA GLU A 37 -14.14 -4.47 -6.99
C GLU A 37 -14.36 -5.13 -5.64
N LEU A 38 -13.28 -5.46 -4.92
CA LEU A 38 -13.39 -6.04 -3.58
C LEU A 38 -14.09 -5.09 -2.60
N ILE A 39 -13.79 -3.81 -2.68
CA ILE A 39 -14.43 -2.80 -1.83
C ILE A 39 -15.94 -2.76 -2.10
N ARG A 40 -16.33 -2.78 -3.38
CA ARG A 40 -17.76 -2.77 -3.74
C ARG A 40 -18.48 -4.04 -3.29
N ARG A 41 -17.83 -5.18 -3.38
CA ARG A 41 -18.43 -6.48 -3.02
C ARG A 41 -18.50 -6.70 -1.52
N LYS A 42 -17.43 -6.38 -0.80
CA LYS A 42 -17.31 -6.65 0.64
C LYS A 42 -17.76 -5.51 1.51
N LYS A 43 -17.83 -4.29 0.97
CA LYS A 43 -18.24 -3.07 1.67
C LYS A 43 -17.54 -2.91 3.01
N PRO A 44 -16.18 -2.87 3.02
CA PRO A 44 -15.44 -2.69 4.27
C PRO A 44 -15.58 -1.26 4.76
N ASP A 45 -15.38 -1.08 6.05
CA ASP A 45 -15.32 0.25 6.66
C ASP A 45 -13.94 0.87 6.45
N LYS A 46 -12.92 0.04 6.27
CA LYS A 46 -11.54 0.49 6.16
C LYS A 46 -10.72 -0.48 5.31
N LEU A 47 -9.79 0.07 4.54
CA LEU A 47 -8.79 -0.69 3.80
C LEU A 47 -7.42 -0.40 4.42
N ILE A 48 -6.69 -1.42 4.84
CA ILE A 48 -5.36 -1.28 5.41
C ILE A 48 -4.36 -2.02 4.54
N PHE A 49 -3.34 -1.28 4.07
CA PHE A 49 -2.20 -1.87 3.39
C PHE A 49 -1.15 -2.23 4.45
N LEU A 50 -0.83 -3.51 4.54
CA LEU A 50 0.06 -4.03 5.57
C LEU A 50 1.43 -4.34 4.97
N GLY A 51 2.18 -3.28 4.64
CA GLY A 51 3.56 -3.34 4.20
C GLY A 51 3.78 -3.66 2.74
N ASP A 52 4.90 -3.18 2.23
CA ASP A 52 5.40 -3.41 0.87
C ASP A 52 4.38 -3.13 -0.23
N VAL A 53 3.72 -1.98 -0.14
CA VAL A 53 2.81 -1.52 -1.18
C VAL A 53 3.59 -1.23 -2.45
N LYS A 54 4.71 -0.51 -2.33
CA LYS A 54 5.59 -0.24 -3.46
C LYS A 54 6.79 -1.19 -3.45
N HIS A 55 7.44 -1.35 -4.60
CA HIS A 55 8.52 -2.33 -4.76
C HIS A 55 9.92 -1.74 -4.58
N ASN A 56 10.20 -0.57 -5.13
CA ASN A 56 11.57 -0.07 -5.24
C ASN A 56 12.11 0.57 -3.96
N VAL A 57 13.34 0.23 -3.58
CA VAL A 57 14.10 0.79 -2.48
C VAL A 57 15.53 1.07 -2.96
N PRO A 58 16.25 2.05 -2.36
CA PRO A 58 15.83 2.97 -1.31
C PRO A 58 14.94 4.10 -1.80
N THR A 59 14.92 4.35 -3.12
CA THR A 59 14.14 5.42 -3.72
C THR A 59 13.13 4.87 -4.70
N SER A 60 12.04 5.59 -4.88
CA SER A 60 10.99 5.21 -5.83
C SER A 60 11.35 5.62 -7.25
N THR A 61 10.87 4.87 -8.24
CA THR A 61 11.01 5.23 -9.66
C THR A 61 10.03 6.36 -10.01
N TRP A 62 10.28 7.03 -11.15
CA TRP A 62 9.36 8.06 -11.63
C TRP A 62 7.96 7.50 -11.92
N ARG A 63 7.89 6.22 -12.31
CA ARG A 63 6.60 5.55 -12.58
C ARG A 63 5.78 5.42 -11.30
N GLU A 64 6.42 5.08 -10.18
CA GLU A 64 5.75 5.02 -8.89
C GLU A 64 5.24 6.41 -8.48
N TRP A 65 6.07 7.44 -8.63
CA TRP A 65 5.67 8.82 -8.32
C TRP A 65 4.52 9.30 -9.22
N ALA A 66 4.42 8.78 -10.46
CA ALA A 66 3.36 9.15 -11.39
C ALA A 66 2.05 8.42 -11.11
N GLU A 67 2.11 7.13 -10.76
CA GLU A 67 0.93 6.28 -10.70
C GLU A 67 0.38 6.03 -9.29
N LEU A 68 1.23 5.94 -8.27
CA LEU A 68 0.79 5.62 -6.92
C LEU A 68 -0.09 6.69 -6.28
N PRO A 69 0.15 7.99 -6.46
CA PRO A 69 -0.77 8.99 -5.93
C PRO A 69 -2.20 8.82 -6.43
N SER A 70 -2.37 8.57 -7.73
CA SER A 70 -3.69 8.32 -8.32
C SER A 70 -4.33 7.04 -7.80
N PHE A 71 -3.52 6.01 -7.58
CA PHE A 71 -3.95 4.74 -7.01
C PHE A 71 -4.58 4.95 -5.62
N PHE A 72 -3.87 5.63 -4.74
CA PHE A 72 -4.37 5.90 -3.39
C PHE A 72 -5.57 6.85 -3.39
N GLU A 73 -5.53 7.86 -4.25
CA GLU A 73 -6.62 8.82 -4.35
C GLU A 73 -7.93 8.15 -4.77
N ALA A 74 -7.88 7.29 -5.78
CA ALA A 74 -9.05 6.56 -6.25
C ALA A 74 -9.64 5.66 -5.17
N LEU A 75 -8.80 4.96 -4.41
CA LEU A 75 -9.26 4.08 -3.33
C LEU A 75 -9.81 4.87 -2.15
N SER A 76 -9.19 6.00 -1.80
CA SER A 76 -9.63 6.82 -0.67
C SER A 76 -10.99 7.48 -0.90
N GLU A 77 -11.42 7.62 -2.15
CA GLU A 77 -12.77 8.09 -2.47
C GLU A 77 -13.85 7.05 -2.16
N LEU A 78 -13.47 5.77 -2.09
CA LEU A 78 -14.40 4.67 -1.86
C LEU A 78 -14.43 4.21 -0.41
N VAL A 79 -13.32 4.33 0.30
CA VAL A 79 -13.17 3.77 1.65
C VAL A 79 -12.05 4.52 2.38
N GLU A 80 -12.08 4.49 3.70
CA GLU A 80 -10.97 5.00 4.51
C GLU A 80 -9.76 4.10 4.32
N VAL A 81 -8.60 4.70 3.99
CA VAL A 81 -7.37 3.97 3.68
C VAL A 81 -6.28 4.30 4.69
N GLU A 82 -5.59 3.27 5.17
CA GLU A 82 -4.40 3.42 6.03
C GLU A 82 -3.30 2.50 5.52
N VAL A 83 -2.06 2.88 5.76
CA VAL A 83 -0.87 2.12 5.36
C VAL A 83 0.01 1.88 6.58
N VAL A 84 0.41 0.63 6.81
CA VAL A 84 1.49 0.29 7.73
C VAL A 84 2.72 0.01 6.88
N LYS A 85 3.79 0.75 7.09
CA LYS A 85 4.97 0.65 6.21
C LYS A 85 5.66 -0.70 6.32
N GLY A 86 6.04 -1.25 5.15
CA GLY A 86 6.95 -2.36 5.05
C GLY A 86 8.35 -1.85 4.75
N ASN A 87 9.29 -2.78 4.52
CA ASN A 87 10.67 -2.40 4.24
C ASN A 87 10.87 -1.74 2.87
N HIS A 88 9.89 -1.85 1.95
CA HIS A 88 9.94 -1.20 0.63
C HIS A 88 9.18 0.12 0.55
N ASP A 89 8.64 0.63 1.66
CA ASP A 89 7.72 1.77 1.64
C ASP A 89 8.33 3.10 2.12
N GLY A 90 9.65 3.26 2.01
CA GLY A 90 10.36 4.42 2.55
C GLY A 90 9.86 5.80 2.10
N ASP A 91 9.41 5.91 0.84
CA ASP A 91 8.98 7.18 0.26
C ASP A 91 7.45 7.34 0.20
N ILE A 92 6.71 6.40 0.79
CA ILE A 92 5.27 6.32 0.53
C ILE A 92 4.49 7.53 1.05
N GLU A 93 4.97 8.19 2.10
CA GLU A 93 4.30 9.38 2.65
C GLU A 93 4.13 10.49 1.61
N GLY A 94 5.06 10.61 0.68
CA GLY A 94 4.98 11.61 -0.38
C GLY A 94 4.02 11.25 -1.51
N MET A 95 3.53 10.03 -1.53
CA MET A 95 2.69 9.50 -2.61
C MET A 95 1.22 9.39 -2.25
N VAL A 96 0.88 9.51 -0.97
CA VAL A 96 -0.50 9.34 -0.52
C VAL A 96 -1.19 10.69 -0.38
N PRO A 97 -2.53 10.75 -0.64
CA PRO A 97 -3.29 11.97 -0.39
C PRO A 97 -3.40 12.23 1.11
N GLN A 98 -3.77 13.45 1.46
CA GLN A 98 -3.80 13.93 2.83
C GLN A 98 -4.69 13.10 3.76
N GLY A 99 -5.74 12.48 3.22
CA GLY A 99 -6.66 11.67 4.03
C GLY A 99 -6.17 10.27 4.36
N VAL A 100 -5.06 9.83 3.76
CA VAL A 100 -4.51 8.50 4.00
C VAL A 100 -3.47 8.56 5.11
N ARG A 101 -3.68 7.77 6.16
CA ARG A 101 -2.72 7.69 7.27
C ARG A 101 -1.63 6.68 6.97
N VAL A 102 -0.38 7.08 7.22
CA VAL A 102 0.78 6.20 7.10
C VAL A 102 1.34 5.95 8.49
N HIS A 103 1.40 4.68 8.87
CA HIS A 103 1.89 4.27 10.18
C HIS A 103 3.28 3.68 10.09
N ASP A 104 4.03 3.80 11.18
CA ASP A 104 5.39 3.28 11.27
C ASP A 104 5.41 1.75 11.15
N PRO A 105 6.57 1.17 10.78
CA PRO A 105 6.69 -0.29 10.62
C PRO A 105 6.41 -1.10 11.88
N GLU A 106 6.46 -0.48 13.05
CA GLU A 106 6.17 -1.14 14.32
C GLU A 106 4.72 -1.59 14.44
N GLY A 107 3.83 -1.09 13.59
CA GLY A 107 2.47 -1.57 13.49
C GLY A 107 1.43 -0.69 14.15
N ILE A 108 0.18 -1.14 14.01
CA ILE A 108 -0.97 -0.50 14.63
C ILE A 108 -1.82 -1.55 15.35
N ARG A 109 -2.64 -1.09 16.26
CA ARG A 109 -3.56 -1.94 16.99
C ARG A 109 -5.00 -1.64 16.59
N MET A 110 -5.77 -2.68 16.29
CA MET A 110 -7.20 -2.58 16.03
C MET A 110 -7.94 -3.47 17.03
N GLY A 111 -8.55 -2.86 18.04
CA GLY A 111 -9.18 -3.63 19.11
C GLY A 111 -8.13 -4.51 19.81
N LYS A 112 -8.28 -5.83 19.71
CA LYS A 112 -7.35 -6.80 20.31
C LYS A 112 -6.34 -7.34 19.30
N VAL A 113 -6.31 -6.82 18.07
CA VAL A 113 -5.45 -7.34 17.00
C VAL A 113 -4.36 -6.33 16.67
N GLY A 114 -3.11 -6.79 16.68
CA GLY A 114 -1.97 -6.00 16.21
C GLY A 114 -1.69 -6.30 14.75
N LEU A 115 -1.44 -5.26 13.96
CA LEU A 115 -1.17 -5.38 12.52
C LEU A 115 0.20 -4.76 12.22
N LEU A 116 1.09 -5.53 11.62
CA LEU A 116 2.40 -5.06 11.18
C LEU A 116 2.88 -5.91 10.01
N HIS A 117 3.86 -5.39 9.27
CA HIS A 117 4.44 -6.14 8.14
C HIS A 117 5.32 -7.31 8.62
N GLY A 118 6.03 -7.14 9.73
CA GLY A 118 6.82 -8.21 10.32
C GLY A 118 8.32 -8.14 10.05
N HIS A 119 8.81 -7.13 9.36
CA HIS A 119 10.25 -6.98 9.09
C HIS A 119 11.02 -6.30 10.25
N THR A 120 10.30 -5.84 11.25
CA THR A 120 10.86 -5.20 12.44
C THR A 120 10.11 -5.67 13.66
N TRP A 121 10.63 -5.34 14.84
CA TRP A 121 9.96 -5.67 16.09
C TRP A 121 8.66 -4.86 16.24
N PRO A 122 7.59 -5.48 16.71
CA PRO A 122 6.35 -4.74 16.95
C PRO A 122 6.50 -3.74 18.11
N SER A 123 5.64 -2.73 18.10
CA SER A 123 5.54 -1.83 19.24
C SER A 123 5.15 -2.60 20.49
N PRO A 124 5.72 -2.27 21.69
CA PRO A 124 5.30 -2.91 22.92
C PRO A 124 3.81 -2.77 23.24
N GLU A 125 3.15 -1.81 22.61
CA GLU A 125 1.73 -1.54 22.82
C GLU A 125 0.81 -2.45 21.99
N LEU A 126 1.37 -3.22 21.07
CA LEU A 126 0.57 -4.13 20.24
C LEU A 126 0.14 -5.43 20.98
#